data_b8a3055780faff5e758ba23660015a6a
#
_entry.id   b8a3055780faff5e758ba23660015a6a
#
_cell.length_a   1.000
_cell.length_b   1.000
_cell.length_c   1.000
_cell.angle_alpha   90.00
_cell.angle_beta   90.00
_cell.angle_gamma   90.00
#
_symmetry.space_group_name_H-M   'P 1'
#
loop_
_entity.id
_entity.type
_entity.pdbx_description
1 polymer ?
#
loop_
_entity_poly.entity_id
_entity_poly.type
_entity_poly.pdbx_seq_one_letter_code
_entity_poly.pdbx_strand_id
1 'polypeptide(L)'
;MPWRELDEPTDDDKRELDLQYRGKVQFLVDENAGIEVAKILQGSGYNAKFVADLGLRGRCDEDLFAAAWKDRRVIVTHDADFLDNNRFPPHRNPGVVVVRPGSDGRDNGGLVRCLAKAVLLAGKNATWFQGKKLDFSSDEALTITSQGGRHRYLWRKHGMPLIWED
;
A
#
# COMPACT_ATOMS: atom_id res chain seq x y z
N MET A 1 -22.46 -11.19 1.97
CA MET A 1 -21.63 -11.90 2.95
C MET A 1 -21.58 -11.13 4.26
N PRO A 2 -21.72 -11.76 5.38
CA PRO A 2 -21.61 -11.07 6.65
C PRO A 2 -20.17 -10.62 6.90
N TRP A 3 -20.02 -9.52 7.64
CA TRP A 3 -18.73 -9.09 8.16
C TRP A 3 -18.23 -10.09 9.19
N ARG A 4 -16.95 -10.40 9.16
CA ARG A 4 -16.29 -11.18 10.23
C ARG A 4 -15.18 -10.35 10.89
N GLU A 5 -14.97 -10.56 12.16
CA GLU A 5 -13.85 -9.97 12.87
C GLU A 5 -12.58 -10.77 12.59
N LEU A 6 -11.48 -10.04 12.42
CA LEU A 6 -10.15 -10.63 12.31
C LEU A 6 -9.47 -10.57 13.66
N ASP A 7 -8.71 -11.61 13.99
CA ASP A 7 -7.92 -11.64 15.21
C ASP A 7 -6.87 -10.52 15.22
N GLU A 8 -6.70 -9.85 16.34
CA GLU A 8 -5.62 -8.89 16.49
C GLU A 8 -4.27 -9.60 16.49
N PRO A 9 -3.29 -9.06 15.72
CA PRO A 9 -1.94 -9.60 15.77
C PRO A 9 -1.34 -9.38 17.17
N THR A 10 -0.71 -10.42 17.70
CA THR A 10 0.01 -10.34 18.97
C THR A 10 1.24 -9.43 18.84
N ASP A 11 1.81 -9.01 19.97
CA ASP A 11 3.05 -8.22 19.95
C ASP A 11 4.24 -9.00 19.35
N ASP A 12 4.24 -10.32 19.50
CA ASP A 12 5.24 -11.18 18.88
C ASP A 12 5.02 -11.26 17.35
N ASP A 13 3.78 -11.34 16.89
CA ASP A 13 3.46 -11.26 15.45
C ASP A 13 3.93 -9.93 14.86
N LYS A 14 3.69 -8.84 15.56
CA LYS A 14 4.13 -7.50 15.13
C LYS A 14 5.67 -7.40 15.04
N ARG A 15 6.38 -7.94 16.03
CA ARG A 15 7.86 -7.98 16.03
C ARG A 15 8.41 -8.85 14.91
N GLU A 16 7.83 -10.02 14.69
CA GLU A 16 8.27 -10.94 13.64
C GLU A 16 8.00 -10.35 12.24
N LEU A 17 6.83 -9.70 12.07
CA LEU A 17 6.52 -8.91 10.88
C LEU A 17 7.56 -7.83 10.64
N ASP A 18 7.89 -7.08 11.67
CA ASP A 18 8.85 -5.99 11.59
C ASP A 18 10.23 -6.48 11.11
N LEU A 19 10.71 -7.58 11.67
CA LEU A 19 12.01 -8.17 11.30
C LEU A 19 12.02 -8.80 9.91
N GLN A 20 10.93 -9.45 9.49
CA GLN A 20 10.87 -10.13 8.20
C GLN A 20 10.54 -9.19 7.04
N TYR A 21 9.78 -8.13 7.28
CA TYR A 21 9.27 -7.25 6.22
C TYR A 21 10.17 -6.07 5.92
N ARG A 22 10.85 -5.50 6.89
CA ARG A 22 11.69 -4.32 6.68
C ARG A 22 12.76 -4.51 5.62
N GLY A 23 13.24 -5.75 5.44
CA GLY A 23 14.24 -6.07 4.42
C GLY A 23 13.68 -6.59 3.09
N LYS A 24 12.40 -6.92 3.00
CA LYS A 24 11.84 -7.66 1.85
C LYS A 24 10.82 -6.89 1.03
N VAL A 25 9.97 -6.06 1.66
CA VAL A 25 9.03 -5.21 0.95
C VAL A 25 9.70 -3.91 0.57
N GLN A 26 9.72 -3.62 -0.73
CA GLN A 26 10.29 -2.40 -1.27
C GLN A 26 9.18 -1.49 -1.77
N PHE A 27 9.32 -0.20 -1.55
CA PHE A 27 8.34 0.80 -1.96
C PHE A 27 8.91 1.77 -2.98
N LEU A 28 8.05 2.23 -3.88
CA LEU A 28 8.29 3.37 -4.75
C LEU A 28 7.23 4.42 -4.45
N VAL A 29 7.67 5.56 -3.96
CA VAL A 29 6.79 6.67 -3.58
C VAL A 29 6.65 7.61 -4.76
N ASP A 30 5.41 7.79 -5.21
CA ASP A 30 5.05 8.67 -6.30
C ASP A 30 5.22 10.16 -5.91
N GLU A 31 5.38 11.00 -6.91
CA GLU A 31 5.66 12.44 -6.74
C GLU A 31 4.56 13.13 -5.92
N ASN A 32 3.29 12.79 -6.15
CA ASN A 32 2.15 13.38 -5.44
C ASN A 32 2.04 12.96 -3.96
N ALA A 33 2.58 11.79 -3.60
CA ALA A 33 2.64 11.35 -2.20
C ALA A 33 3.74 12.06 -1.40
N GLY A 34 4.77 12.54 -2.08
CA GLY A 34 5.80 13.41 -1.53
C GLY A 34 7.02 12.69 -0.98
N ILE A 35 8.15 13.37 -1.07
CA ILE A 35 9.45 12.85 -0.62
C ILE A 35 9.48 12.55 0.89
N GLU A 36 8.70 13.27 1.69
CA GLU A 36 8.66 13.08 3.15
C GLU A 36 8.14 11.68 3.51
N VAL A 37 7.20 11.15 2.74
CA VAL A 37 6.71 9.77 2.91
C VAL A 37 7.83 8.76 2.68
N ALA A 38 8.63 8.94 1.64
CA ALA A 38 9.79 8.09 1.38
C ALA A 38 10.80 8.15 2.53
N LYS A 39 11.08 9.33 3.07
CA LYS A 39 11.98 9.52 4.21
C LYS A 39 11.44 8.85 5.48
N ILE A 40 10.15 8.94 5.75
CA ILE A 40 9.52 8.29 6.91
C ILE A 40 9.64 6.77 6.77
N LEU A 41 9.35 6.21 5.59
CA LEU A 41 9.50 4.78 5.34
C LEU A 41 10.95 4.31 5.51
N GLN A 42 11.92 5.06 4.99
CA GLN A 42 13.34 4.79 5.16
C GLN A 42 13.74 4.85 6.63
N GLY A 43 13.29 5.86 7.36
CA GLY A 43 13.52 6.00 8.80
C GLY A 43 12.91 4.86 9.63
N SER A 44 11.85 4.24 9.13
CA SER A 44 11.22 3.05 9.72
C SER A 44 11.88 1.73 9.30
N GLY A 45 12.96 1.78 8.51
CA GLY A 45 13.74 0.61 8.09
C GLY A 45 13.26 -0.06 6.80
N TYR A 46 12.32 0.53 6.07
CA TYR A 46 11.88 0.01 4.77
C TYR A 46 12.81 0.47 3.65
N ASN A 47 12.98 -0.38 2.64
CA ASN A 47 13.61 0.02 1.38
C ASN A 47 12.58 0.81 0.56
N ALA A 48 12.61 2.12 0.69
CA ALA A 48 11.75 3.02 -0.06
C ALA A 48 12.58 3.95 -0.94
N LYS A 49 12.14 4.15 -2.16
CA LYS A 49 12.68 5.13 -3.09
C LYS A 49 11.60 6.12 -3.48
N PHE A 50 12.01 7.36 -3.69
CA PHE A 50 11.19 8.39 -4.31
C PHE A 50 11.41 8.36 -5.83
N VAL A 51 10.39 8.70 -6.60
CA VAL A 51 10.45 8.63 -8.08
C VAL A 51 11.66 9.37 -8.67
N ALA A 52 12.06 10.49 -8.07
CA ALA A 52 13.25 11.23 -8.51
C ALA A 52 14.55 10.43 -8.37
N ASP A 53 14.65 9.54 -7.39
CA ASP A 53 15.84 8.69 -7.16
C ASP A 53 16.06 7.68 -8.29
N LEU A 54 15.00 7.35 -9.03
CA LEU A 54 15.04 6.46 -10.19
C LEU A 54 15.06 7.20 -11.53
N GLY A 55 15.21 8.53 -11.52
CA GLY A 55 15.16 9.34 -12.73
C GLY A 55 13.79 9.39 -13.40
N LEU A 56 12.72 9.13 -12.65
CA LEU A 56 11.34 9.04 -13.16
C LEU A 56 10.55 10.35 -13.00
N ARG A 57 11.18 11.41 -12.51
CA ARG A 57 10.53 12.70 -12.34
C ARG A 57 10.00 13.23 -13.67
N GLY A 58 8.72 13.59 -13.70
CA GLY A 58 8.05 14.09 -14.92
C GLY A 58 7.75 13.01 -15.97
N ARG A 59 8.01 11.74 -15.68
CA ARG A 59 7.60 10.62 -16.51
C ARG A 59 6.11 10.32 -16.34
N CYS A 60 5.52 9.68 -17.35
CA CYS A 60 4.11 9.24 -17.27
C CYS A 60 3.94 8.09 -16.24
N ASP A 61 2.71 7.91 -15.80
CA ASP A 61 2.37 6.89 -14.80
C ASP A 61 2.67 5.47 -15.27
N GLU A 62 2.53 5.23 -16.59
CA GLU A 62 2.84 3.94 -17.20
C GLU A 62 4.33 3.60 -17.10
N ASP A 63 5.22 4.59 -17.27
CA ASP A 63 6.66 4.42 -17.10
C ASP A 63 7.01 4.11 -15.64
N LEU A 64 6.35 4.80 -14.71
CA LEU A 64 6.50 4.57 -13.28
C LEU A 64 6.03 3.15 -12.90
N PHE A 65 4.88 2.73 -13.40
CA PHE A 65 4.34 1.40 -13.17
C PHE A 65 5.27 0.30 -13.71
N ALA A 66 5.79 0.48 -14.92
CA ALA A 66 6.73 -0.46 -15.53
C ALA A 66 8.05 -0.54 -14.75
N ALA A 67 8.58 0.58 -14.29
CA ALA A 67 9.80 0.63 -13.47
C ALA A 67 9.59 -0.05 -12.11
N ALA A 68 8.44 0.18 -11.47
CA ALA A 68 8.08 -0.46 -10.22
C ALA A 68 7.97 -1.98 -10.37
N TRP A 69 7.38 -2.45 -11.45
CA TRP A 69 7.33 -3.88 -11.76
C TRP A 69 8.72 -4.50 -11.91
N LYS A 70 9.58 -3.85 -12.69
CA LYS A 70 10.96 -4.29 -12.92
C LYS A 70 11.77 -4.38 -11.63
N ASP A 71 11.64 -3.38 -10.77
CA ASP A 71 12.37 -3.29 -9.50
C ASP A 71 11.65 -4.00 -8.34
N ARG A 72 10.47 -4.59 -8.59
CA ARG A 72 9.63 -5.24 -7.57
C ARG A 72 9.32 -4.33 -6.39
N ARG A 73 8.88 -3.10 -6.69
CA ARG A 73 8.50 -2.10 -5.70
C ARG A 73 7.02 -1.86 -5.69
N VAL A 74 6.43 -1.85 -4.51
CA VAL A 74 5.03 -1.45 -4.31
C VAL A 74 4.92 0.05 -4.50
N ILE A 75 4.00 0.49 -5.36
CA ILE A 75 3.74 1.91 -5.61
C ILE A 75 2.89 2.48 -4.49
N VAL A 76 3.31 3.62 -3.97
CA VAL A 76 2.56 4.41 -2.99
C VAL A 76 2.21 5.75 -3.62
N THR A 77 0.92 6.04 -3.74
CA THR A 77 0.44 7.21 -4.48
C THR A 77 -0.87 7.76 -3.89
N HIS A 78 -1.18 9.02 -4.20
CA HIS A 78 -2.52 9.60 -4.00
C HIS A 78 -3.41 9.50 -5.24
N ASP A 79 -2.85 9.06 -6.37
CA ASP A 79 -3.55 9.05 -7.65
C ASP A 79 -4.36 7.77 -7.84
N ALA A 80 -5.68 7.92 -7.88
CA ALA A 80 -6.63 6.84 -8.11
C ALA A 80 -6.58 6.28 -9.53
N ASP A 81 -5.95 6.96 -10.49
CA ASP A 81 -5.82 6.47 -11.87
C ASP A 81 -5.05 5.15 -11.92
N PHE A 82 -4.14 4.88 -10.98
CA PHE A 82 -3.45 3.59 -10.85
C PHE A 82 -4.38 2.41 -10.55
N LEU A 83 -5.62 2.66 -10.17
CA LEU A 83 -6.63 1.61 -9.98
C LEU A 83 -7.21 1.09 -11.30
N ASP A 84 -7.02 1.81 -12.40
CA ASP A 84 -7.52 1.41 -13.73
C ASP A 84 -6.76 0.20 -14.27
N ASN A 85 -7.44 -0.93 -14.41
CA ASN A 85 -6.87 -2.18 -14.91
C ASN A 85 -6.55 -2.17 -16.42
N ASN A 86 -7.14 -1.25 -17.17
CA ASN A 86 -6.82 -1.11 -18.61
C ASN A 86 -5.47 -0.44 -18.82
N ARG A 87 -5.17 0.59 -18.03
CA ARG A 87 -3.87 1.27 -18.08
C ARG A 87 -2.80 0.50 -17.31
N PHE A 88 -3.16 -0.09 -16.18
CA PHE A 88 -2.26 -0.75 -15.23
C PHE A 88 -2.72 -2.19 -14.99
N PRO A 89 -2.35 -3.11 -15.89
CA PRO A 89 -2.93 -4.45 -15.91
C PRO A 89 -2.49 -5.30 -14.71
N PRO A 90 -3.40 -6.11 -14.13
CA PRO A 90 -3.12 -6.90 -12.93
C PRO A 90 -1.97 -7.89 -13.06
N HIS A 91 -1.72 -8.43 -14.25
CA HIS A 91 -0.68 -9.44 -14.48
C HIS A 91 0.75 -8.87 -14.44
N ARG A 92 0.91 -7.55 -14.49
CA ARG A 92 2.19 -6.85 -14.35
C ARG A 92 2.18 -5.84 -13.20
N ASN A 93 1.36 -6.08 -12.22
CA ASN A 93 1.18 -5.18 -11.11
C ASN A 93 2.11 -5.57 -9.94
N PRO A 94 3.06 -4.69 -9.56
CA PRO A 94 3.95 -4.96 -8.44
C PRO A 94 3.26 -4.84 -7.07
N GLY A 95 2.08 -4.28 -7.05
CA GLY A 95 1.32 -3.80 -5.92
C GLY A 95 1.18 -2.28 -5.97
N VAL A 96 -0.03 -1.81 -5.76
CA VAL A 96 -0.35 -0.38 -5.71
C VAL A 96 -1.10 -0.10 -4.43
N VAL A 97 -0.65 0.90 -3.68
CA VAL A 97 -1.35 1.44 -2.52
C VAL A 97 -1.74 2.87 -2.84
N VAL A 98 -3.04 3.08 -3.05
CA VAL A 98 -3.63 4.41 -3.23
C VAL A 98 -4.20 4.85 -1.90
N VAL A 99 -3.73 5.99 -1.42
CA VAL A 99 -4.27 6.63 -0.23
C VAL A 99 -4.94 7.93 -0.67
N ARG A 100 -6.26 8.02 -0.51
CA ARG A 100 -6.98 9.23 -0.84
C ARG A 100 -6.53 10.35 0.09
N PRO A 101 -6.23 11.55 -0.43
CA PRO A 101 -5.91 12.67 0.44
C PRO A 101 -7.10 12.95 1.37
N GLY A 102 -6.82 13.19 2.65
CA GLY A 102 -7.81 13.66 3.60
C GLY A 102 -8.41 15.00 3.17
N SER A 103 -9.44 15.46 3.88
CA SER A 103 -10.12 16.72 3.57
C SER A 103 -9.20 17.95 3.54
N ASP A 104 -8.05 17.88 4.19
CA ASP A 104 -7.00 18.89 4.18
C ASP A 104 -5.86 18.62 3.16
N GLY A 105 -5.89 17.46 2.49
CA GLY A 105 -4.99 17.11 1.38
C GLY A 105 -3.51 16.93 1.75
N ARG A 106 -3.14 16.92 3.04
CA ARG A 106 -1.73 17.01 3.46
C ARG A 106 -1.32 16.09 4.62
N ASP A 107 -2.12 15.11 4.97
CA ASP A 107 -1.83 14.26 6.12
C ASP A 107 -0.87 13.10 5.77
N ASN A 108 0.45 13.37 5.83
CA ASN A 108 1.47 12.33 5.72
C ASN A 108 1.32 11.25 6.80
N GLY A 109 0.85 11.60 7.98
CA GLY A 109 0.56 10.67 9.07
C GLY A 109 -0.55 9.69 8.69
N GLY A 110 -1.60 10.16 8.01
CA GLY A 110 -2.67 9.32 7.49
C GLY A 110 -2.17 8.30 6.49
N LEU A 111 -1.33 8.72 5.55
CA LEU A 111 -0.71 7.82 4.58
C LEU A 111 0.14 6.75 5.27
N VAL A 112 0.96 7.12 6.23
CA VAL A 112 1.80 6.17 6.98
C VAL A 112 0.96 5.19 7.78
N ARG A 113 -0.14 5.62 8.40
CA ARG A 113 -1.09 4.72 9.08
C ARG A 113 -1.72 3.72 8.11
N CYS A 114 -2.11 4.16 6.91
CA CYS A 114 -2.63 3.28 5.87
C CYS A 114 -1.60 2.22 5.46
N LEU A 115 -0.35 2.63 5.22
CA LEU A 115 0.73 1.71 4.88
C LEU A 115 1.02 0.71 6.00
N ALA A 116 1.00 1.13 7.25
CA ALA A 116 1.15 0.23 8.39
C ALA A 116 0.05 -0.84 8.42
N LYS A 117 -1.21 -0.46 8.18
CA LYS A 117 -2.32 -1.41 8.06
C LYS A 117 -2.14 -2.37 6.89
N ALA A 118 -1.72 -1.87 5.72
CA ALA A 118 -1.45 -2.70 4.56
C ALA A 118 -0.35 -3.75 4.85
N VAL A 119 0.72 -3.35 5.50
CA VAL A 119 1.81 -4.26 5.89
C VAL A 119 1.32 -5.31 6.90
N LEU A 120 0.49 -4.93 7.86
CA LEU A 120 -0.11 -5.89 8.81
C LEU A 120 -0.98 -6.93 8.10
N LEU A 121 -1.79 -6.51 7.13
CA LEU A 121 -2.61 -7.43 6.32
C LEU A 121 -1.75 -8.36 5.46
N ALA A 122 -0.64 -7.87 4.94
CA ALA A 122 0.30 -8.67 4.16
C ALA A 122 0.89 -9.83 4.98
N GLY A 123 1.02 -9.67 6.28
CA GLY A 123 1.55 -10.70 7.17
C GLY A 123 2.99 -11.08 6.81
N LYS A 124 3.33 -12.37 6.79
CA LYS A 124 4.69 -12.87 6.52
C LYS A 124 5.02 -13.04 5.03
N ASN A 125 4.09 -12.68 4.14
CA ASN A 125 4.25 -12.91 2.70
C ASN A 125 4.81 -11.66 2.00
N ALA A 126 6.10 -11.67 1.67
CA ALA A 126 6.76 -10.56 0.99
C ALA A 126 6.22 -10.25 -0.42
N THR A 127 5.54 -11.20 -1.06
CA THR A 127 4.93 -11.03 -2.38
C THR A 127 3.43 -10.76 -2.33
N TRP A 128 2.89 -10.57 -1.14
CA TRP A 128 1.45 -10.39 -0.94
C TRP A 128 0.85 -9.24 -1.75
N PHE A 129 1.60 -8.17 -1.93
CA PHE A 129 1.15 -6.99 -2.69
C PHE A 129 1.05 -7.25 -4.20
N GLN A 130 1.77 -8.22 -4.74
CA GLN A 130 1.77 -8.49 -6.19
C GLN A 130 0.37 -8.79 -6.70
N GLY A 131 0.00 -8.12 -7.79
CA GLY A 131 -1.31 -8.27 -8.40
C GLY A 131 -2.46 -7.61 -7.64
N LYS A 132 -2.18 -6.91 -6.54
CA LYS A 132 -3.20 -6.26 -5.72
C LYS A 132 -3.17 -4.74 -5.85
N LYS A 133 -4.35 -4.16 -5.85
CA LYS A 133 -4.55 -2.71 -5.76
C LYS A 133 -5.31 -2.40 -4.49
N LEU A 134 -4.67 -1.66 -3.61
CA LEU A 134 -5.21 -1.25 -2.32
C LEU A 134 -5.69 0.19 -2.44
N ASP A 135 -6.97 0.41 -2.21
CA ASP A 135 -7.60 1.73 -2.22
C ASP A 135 -8.08 2.09 -0.82
N PHE A 136 -7.32 2.95 -0.15
CA PHE A 136 -7.73 3.55 1.11
C PHE A 136 -8.57 4.80 0.83
N SER A 137 -9.88 4.68 0.95
CA SER A 137 -10.80 5.82 0.88
C SER A 137 -10.69 6.72 2.12
N SER A 138 -10.25 6.14 3.24
CA SER A 138 -9.86 6.80 4.47
C SER A 138 -8.86 5.90 5.22
N ASP A 139 -8.33 6.35 6.36
CA ASP A 139 -7.49 5.49 7.19
C ASP A 139 -8.27 4.39 7.93
N GLU A 140 -9.60 4.40 7.84
CA GLU A 140 -10.50 3.40 8.43
C GLU A 140 -11.11 2.44 7.39
N ALA A 141 -11.00 2.72 6.10
CA ALA A 141 -11.66 1.95 5.04
C ALA A 141 -10.72 1.64 3.87
N LEU A 142 -10.55 0.36 3.59
CA LEU A 142 -9.70 -0.16 2.52
C LEU A 142 -10.50 -1.09 1.61
N THR A 143 -10.35 -0.92 0.31
CA THR A 143 -10.78 -1.90 -0.69
C THR A 143 -9.55 -2.50 -1.37
N ILE A 144 -9.44 -3.81 -1.35
CA ILE A 144 -8.38 -4.55 -2.07
C ILE A 144 -9.00 -5.23 -3.27
N THR A 145 -8.47 -4.94 -4.45
CA THR A 145 -8.84 -5.61 -5.69
C THR A 145 -7.67 -6.46 -6.19
N SER A 146 -7.97 -7.70 -6.53
CA SER A 146 -7.02 -8.65 -7.12
C SER A 146 -7.71 -9.47 -8.20
N GLN A 147 -6.98 -10.35 -8.88
CA GLN A 147 -7.58 -11.28 -9.85
C GLN A 147 -8.57 -12.26 -9.21
N GLY A 148 -8.43 -12.52 -7.91
CA GLY A 148 -9.29 -13.44 -7.16
C GLY A 148 -10.56 -12.80 -6.60
N GLY A 149 -10.77 -11.50 -6.77
CA GLY A 149 -11.93 -10.80 -6.26
C GLY A 149 -11.62 -9.48 -5.59
N ARG A 150 -12.59 -9.00 -4.86
CA ARG A 150 -12.53 -7.74 -4.14
C ARG A 150 -12.86 -7.96 -2.67
N HIS A 151 -12.02 -7.42 -1.78
CA HIS A 151 -12.20 -7.48 -0.34
C HIS A 151 -12.26 -6.08 0.23
N ARG A 152 -13.12 -5.86 1.20
CA ARG A 152 -13.24 -4.59 1.94
C ARG A 152 -12.88 -4.80 3.39
N TYR A 153 -12.12 -3.86 3.95
CA TYR A 153 -11.70 -3.84 5.35
C TYR A 153 -12.17 -2.54 5.99
N LEU A 154 -12.77 -2.64 7.17
CA LEU A 154 -13.12 -1.50 8.01
C LEU A 154 -12.45 -1.62 9.36
N TRP A 155 -11.80 -0.55 9.80
CA TRP A 155 -11.24 -0.44 11.14
C TRP A 155 -12.15 0.44 12.00
N ARG A 156 -12.59 -0.08 13.13
CA ARG A 156 -13.34 0.68 14.15
C ARG A 156 -12.36 1.43 15.03
N LYS A 157 -12.80 2.58 15.62
CA LYS A 157 -11.97 3.45 16.47
C LYS A 157 -11.30 2.76 17.67
N HIS A 158 -11.79 1.60 18.09
CA HIS A 158 -11.32 0.87 19.27
C HIS A 158 -11.19 -0.64 19.05
N GLY A 159 -10.96 -1.08 17.81
CA GLY A 159 -10.96 -2.52 17.64
C GLY A 159 -10.47 -3.02 16.30
N MET A 160 -10.74 -4.26 16.14
CA MET A 160 -10.26 -5.14 15.09
C MET A 160 -10.81 -4.77 13.73
N PRO A 161 -10.05 -5.01 12.68
CA PRO A 161 -10.54 -4.84 11.33
C PRO A 161 -11.70 -5.80 11.05
N LEU A 162 -12.71 -5.32 10.35
CA LEU A 162 -13.75 -6.13 9.76
C LEU A 162 -13.41 -6.37 8.30
N ILE A 163 -13.64 -7.57 7.82
CA ILE A 163 -13.47 -7.92 6.42
C ILE A 163 -14.82 -8.24 5.78
N TRP A 164 -15.03 -7.71 4.59
CA TRP A 164 -16.12 -8.09 3.69
C TRP A 164 -15.51 -8.71 2.43
N GLU A 165 -15.96 -9.90 2.08
CA GLU A 165 -15.57 -10.63 0.87
C GLU A 165 -16.74 -10.61 -0.12
N ASP A 166 -16.50 -10.09 -1.32
CA ASP A 166 -17.46 -10.09 -2.45
C ASP A 166 -17.23 -11.33 -3.33
#